data_52b924fcf7ecfc6e3be2ca6ff8b98a01
#
_entry.id   52b924fcf7ecfc6e3be2ca6ff8b98a01
#
_cell.length_a   1.000
_cell.length_b   1.000
_cell.length_c   1.000
_cell.angle_alpha   90.00
_cell.angle_beta   90.00
_cell.angle_gamma   90.00
#
_symmetry.space_group_name_H-M   'P 1'
#
loop_
_entity.id
_entity.type
_entity.pdbx_description
1 polymer ?
#
loop_
_entity_poly.entity_id
_entity_poly.type
_entity_poly.pdbx_seq_one_letter_code
_entity_poly.pdbx_strand_id
1 'polypeptide(L)'
;MPYADNHGTKIFYDTYGQGTPIVFLHPWTTNGYIWYYQVFPFALTNQVIVVDHRGHGRSDKPQSGYSITEHAGDVAAVLDAAKADRAVLVGNSIGGMIAMQFTLDNPGRVIGNLILSSGTGLGEGMPKEAAQAFARDFEGTFGALLEGAVSAKSKRERPEILEVMKAHFRVQSNFPKHVFDSSMADPNGVFGWNIKTRLSSIRTPTLVIAGEEDNATPVAANKFLADNIPGAKLSVVKDVGHFHQLEKPLEFNAALKEFVSALH
;
A
#
# COMPACT_ATOMS: atom_id res chain seq x y z
N MET A 1 -10.80 12.83 -17.63
CA MET A 1 -9.61 12.06 -17.28
C MET A 1 -9.66 11.80 -15.78
N PRO A 2 -9.27 10.65 -15.30
CA PRO A 2 -9.51 10.22 -13.93
C PRO A 2 -8.49 10.87 -12.97
N TYR A 3 -8.70 12.12 -12.63
CA TYR A 3 -7.97 12.81 -11.58
C TYR A 3 -8.94 13.33 -10.53
N ALA A 4 -8.63 13.05 -9.27
CA ALA A 4 -9.23 13.71 -8.12
C ALA A 4 -8.36 14.91 -7.72
N ASP A 5 -8.97 15.97 -7.23
CA ASP A 5 -8.25 17.14 -6.71
C ASP A 5 -8.29 17.13 -5.18
N ASN A 6 -7.12 17.11 -4.55
CA ASN A 6 -6.98 17.29 -3.12
C ASN A 6 -6.19 18.57 -2.84
N HIS A 7 -6.90 19.69 -2.65
CA HIS A 7 -6.33 21.00 -2.38
C HIS A 7 -5.27 21.45 -3.41
N GLY A 8 -5.55 21.23 -4.71
CA GLY A 8 -4.67 21.59 -5.82
C GLY A 8 -3.67 20.51 -6.21
N THR A 9 -3.58 19.39 -5.48
CA THR A 9 -2.79 18.21 -5.87
C THR A 9 -3.68 17.24 -6.65
N LYS A 10 -3.33 16.96 -7.90
CA LYS A 10 -4.07 16.04 -8.75
C LYS A 10 -3.63 14.61 -8.51
N ILE A 11 -4.56 13.80 -8.07
CA ILE A 11 -4.35 12.37 -7.76
C ILE A 11 -4.96 11.54 -8.88
N PHE A 12 -4.11 10.80 -9.56
CA PHE A 12 -4.53 9.90 -10.62
C PHE A 12 -5.16 8.63 -10.03
N TYR A 13 -6.28 8.22 -10.60
CA TYR A 13 -6.88 6.91 -10.32
C TYR A 13 -7.50 6.31 -11.59
N ASP A 14 -7.46 5.00 -11.70
CA ASP A 14 -8.26 4.26 -12.67
C ASP A 14 -9.46 3.63 -11.96
N THR A 15 -10.59 3.50 -12.67
CA THR A 15 -11.78 2.80 -12.16
C THR A 15 -12.34 1.83 -13.19
N TYR A 16 -12.73 0.64 -12.73
CA TYR A 16 -13.21 -0.46 -13.56
C TYR A 16 -14.38 -1.16 -12.87
N GLY A 17 -15.33 -1.70 -13.67
CA GLY A 17 -16.45 -2.47 -13.15
C GLY A 17 -17.48 -1.65 -12.38
N GLN A 18 -18.38 -2.36 -11.70
CA GLN A 18 -19.46 -1.79 -10.88
C GLN A 18 -19.73 -2.73 -9.70
N GLY A 19 -20.34 -2.22 -8.64
CA GLY A 19 -20.65 -2.96 -7.42
C GLY A 19 -19.94 -2.38 -6.21
N THR A 20 -19.70 -3.19 -5.17
CA THR A 20 -19.02 -2.74 -3.95
C THR A 20 -17.62 -2.18 -4.28
N PRO A 21 -17.33 -0.92 -3.91
CA PRO A 21 -16.04 -0.32 -4.21
C PRO A 21 -14.89 -1.00 -3.47
N ILE A 22 -13.79 -1.28 -4.20
CA ILE A 22 -12.52 -1.75 -3.65
C ILE A 22 -11.43 -0.78 -4.11
N VAL A 23 -10.74 -0.15 -3.16
CA VAL A 23 -9.61 0.76 -3.44
C VAL A 23 -8.31 0.04 -3.22
N PHE A 24 -7.45 0.03 -4.23
CA PHE A 24 -6.12 -0.54 -4.18
C PHE A 24 -5.06 0.55 -3.99
N LEU A 25 -4.28 0.43 -2.90
CA LEU A 25 -3.26 1.37 -2.45
C LEU A 25 -1.88 0.70 -2.51
N HIS A 26 -1.04 1.16 -3.41
CA HIS A 26 0.25 0.53 -3.72
C HIS A 26 1.33 0.80 -2.66
N PRO A 27 2.42 -0.01 -2.59
CA PRO A 27 3.56 0.24 -1.72
C PRO A 27 4.39 1.43 -2.22
N TRP A 28 5.26 1.95 -1.35
CA TRP A 28 6.15 3.06 -1.64
C TRP A 28 6.99 2.80 -2.90
N THR A 29 7.30 3.86 -3.65
CA THR A 29 8.13 3.84 -4.87
C THR A 29 7.58 3.00 -6.04
N THR A 30 6.34 2.53 -5.97
CA THR A 30 5.65 1.85 -7.07
C THR A 30 4.48 2.72 -7.59
N ASN A 31 3.51 2.13 -8.25
CA ASN A 31 2.26 2.77 -8.66
C ASN A 31 1.14 1.73 -8.80
N GLY A 32 -0.04 2.17 -9.24
CA GLY A 32 -1.23 1.32 -9.32
C GLY A 32 -1.10 0.08 -10.21
N TYR A 33 -0.17 0.05 -11.15
CA TYR A 33 0.04 -1.14 -12.00
C TYR A 33 0.45 -2.38 -11.22
N ILE A 34 0.97 -2.25 -10.00
CA ILE A 34 1.31 -3.41 -9.17
C ILE A 34 0.10 -4.32 -8.87
N TRP A 35 -1.11 -3.81 -9.06
CA TRP A 35 -2.36 -4.50 -8.81
C TRP A 35 -2.98 -5.17 -10.05
N TYR A 36 -2.25 -5.27 -11.17
CA TYR A 36 -2.81 -5.75 -12.44
C TYR A 36 -3.40 -7.18 -12.38
N TYR A 37 -2.90 -8.07 -11.51
CA TYR A 37 -3.50 -9.40 -11.29
C TYR A 37 -4.82 -9.34 -10.51
N GLN A 38 -5.09 -8.25 -9.82
CA GLN A 38 -6.29 -8.05 -9.01
C GLN A 38 -7.38 -7.31 -9.78
N VAL A 39 -7.00 -6.34 -10.61
CA VAL A 39 -7.94 -5.45 -11.30
C VAL A 39 -8.98 -6.24 -12.09
N PHE A 40 -8.54 -7.09 -13.01
CA PHE A 40 -9.45 -7.75 -13.92
C PHE A 40 -10.42 -8.71 -13.23
N PRO A 41 -9.99 -9.63 -12.35
CA PRO A 41 -10.90 -10.55 -11.66
C PRO A 41 -11.93 -9.83 -10.79
N PHE A 42 -11.57 -8.76 -10.09
CA PHE A 42 -12.47 -8.05 -9.21
C PHE A 42 -13.39 -7.06 -9.94
N ALA A 43 -12.97 -6.52 -11.08
CA ALA A 43 -13.82 -5.64 -11.91
C ALA A 43 -15.07 -6.34 -12.49
N LEU A 44 -15.13 -7.67 -12.48
CA LEU A 44 -16.31 -8.43 -12.91
C LEU A 44 -17.49 -8.28 -11.95
N THR A 45 -17.25 -8.00 -10.67
CA THR A 45 -18.29 -7.97 -9.63
C THR A 45 -18.19 -6.76 -8.69
N ASN A 46 -17.16 -5.95 -8.81
CA ASN A 46 -16.88 -4.83 -7.93
C ASN A 46 -16.52 -3.57 -8.73
N GLN A 47 -16.73 -2.40 -8.14
CA GLN A 47 -16.07 -1.18 -8.60
C GLN A 47 -14.63 -1.20 -8.10
N VAL A 48 -13.67 -1.47 -8.96
CA VAL A 48 -12.25 -1.45 -8.65
C VAL A 48 -11.71 -0.04 -8.87
N ILE A 49 -11.07 0.53 -7.86
CA ILE A 49 -10.43 1.84 -7.89
C ILE A 49 -8.94 1.65 -7.59
N VAL A 50 -8.06 1.99 -8.53
CA VAL A 50 -6.62 1.88 -8.39
C VAL A 50 -6.01 3.27 -8.36
N VAL A 51 -5.32 3.60 -7.27
CA VAL A 51 -4.78 4.93 -7.04
C VAL A 51 -3.26 4.93 -7.28
N ASP A 52 -2.76 5.94 -7.98
CA ASP A 52 -1.35 6.32 -7.91
C ASP A 52 -1.22 7.37 -6.79
N HIS A 53 -0.48 7.08 -5.72
CA HIS A 53 -0.31 8.03 -4.62
C HIS A 53 0.35 9.33 -5.07
N ARG A 54 0.12 10.46 -4.36
CA ARG A 54 0.91 11.68 -4.56
C ARG A 54 2.39 11.34 -4.59
N GLY A 55 3.15 12.01 -5.44
CA GLY A 55 4.57 11.72 -5.63
C GLY A 55 4.87 10.51 -6.53
N HIS A 56 3.89 9.69 -6.89
CA HIS A 56 4.08 8.43 -7.63
C HIS A 56 3.32 8.41 -8.96
N GLY A 57 3.79 7.58 -9.87
CA GLY A 57 3.11 7.28 -11.12
C GLY A 57 2.67 8.52 -11.87
N ARG A 58 1.37 8.61 -12.15
CA ARG A 58 0.71 9.67 -12.92
C ARG A 58 0.18 10.81 -12.05
N SER A 59 0.20 10.66 -10.72
CA SER A 59 -0.19 11.72 -9.80
C SER A 59 0.83 12.85 -9.75
N ASP A 60 0.39 14.04 -9.30
CA ASP A 60 1.24 15.17 -9.07
C ASP A 60 2.35 14.88 -8.06
N LYS A 61 3.46 15.59 -8.20
CA LYS A 61 4.68 15.44 -7.40
C LYS A 61 5.04 16.77 -6.74
N PRO A 62 4.21 17.25 -5.77
CA PRO A 62 4.46 18.51 -5.08
C PRO A 62 5.81 18.51 -4.36
N GLN A 63 6.32 19.69 -4.01
CA GLN A 63 7.62 19.83 -3.34
C GLN A 63 7.58 19.38 -1.86
N SER A 64 6.38 19.31 -1.26
CA SER A 64 6.13 18.91 0.14
C SER A 64 4.74 18.30 0.30
N GLY A 65 4.39 17.88 1.51
CA GLY A 65 3.07 17.36 1.80
C GLY A 65 2.99 15.85 1.58
N TYR A 66 3.90 15.10 2.17
CA TYR A 66 3.99 13.65 2.03
C TYR A 66 3.73 12.90 3.35
N SER A 67 2.99 13.53 4.28
CA SER A 67 2.51 12.83 5.48
C SER A 67 1.51 11.73 5.12
N ILE A 68 1.44 10.71 5.94
CA ILE A 68 0.42 9.65 5.77
C ILE A 68 -1.01 10.22 5.88
N THR A 69 -1.20 11.29 6.64
CA THR A 69 -2.49 12.00 6.72
C THR A 69 -2.86 12.66 5.41
N GLU A 70 -1.91 13.28 4.71
CA GLU A 70 -2.18 13.89 3.40
C GLU A 70 -2.48 12.82 2.34
N HIS A 71 -1.77 11.70 2.36
CA HIS A 71 -2.11 10.54 1.52
C HIS A 71 -3.51 10.00 1.83
N ALA A 72 -3.93 9.98 3.09
CA ALA A 72 -5.30 9.59 3.47
C ALA A 72 -6.34 10.59 2.94
N GLY A 73 -6.03 11.89 2.95
CA GLY A 73 -6.84 12.93 2.30
C GLY A 73 -7.01 12.72 0.79
N ASP A 74 -5.96 12.21 0.12
CA ASP A 74 -6.05 11.83 -1.31
C ASP A 74 -7.05 10.71 -1.54
N VAL A 75 -7.10 9.73 -0.64
CA VAL A 75 -8.09 8.62 -0.72
C VAL A 75 -9.51 9.19 -0.61
N ALA A 76 -9.74 10.17 0.29
CA ALA A 76 -11.04 10.83 0.40
C ALA A 76 -11.45 11.50 -0.92
N ALA A 77 -10.55 12.30 -1.50
CA ALA A 77 -10.79 12.98 -2.77
C ALA A 77 -11.04 12.00 -3.93
N VAL A 78 -10.31 10.88 -3.97
CA VAL A 78 -10.51 9.83 -4.97
C VAL A 78 -11.88 9.16 -4.81
N LEU A 79 -12.29 8.82 -3.58
CA LEU A 79 -13.61 8.23 -3.33
C LEU A 79 -14.74 9.17 -3.78
N ASP A 80 -14.61 10.48 -3.49
CA ASP A 80 -15.61 11.48 -3.91
C ASP A 80 -15.66 11.59 -5.43
N ALA A 81 -14.51 11.68 -6.10
CA ALA A 81 -14.44 11.75 -7.56
C ALA A 81 -14.96 10.47 -8.26
N ALA A 82 -14.73 9.30 -7.65
CA ALA A 82 -15.20 8.01 -8.12
C ALA A 82 -16.67 7.71 -7.74
N LYS A 83 -17.33 8.63 -7.00
CA LYS A 83 -18.70 8.50 -6.49
C LYS A 83 -18.89 7.25 -5.63
N ALA A 84 -17.90 6.95 -4.80
CA ALA A 84 -17.89 5.84 -3.86
C ALA A 84 -18.02 6.37 -2.42
N ASP A 85 -19.21 6.28 -1.84
CA ASP A 85 -19.45 6.74 -0.47
C ASP A 85 -18.64 5.95 0.55
N ARG A 86 -18.53 4.64 0.33
CA ARG A 86 -17.79 3.69 1.18
C ARG A 86 -17.03 2.70 0.32
N ALA A 87 -15.89 2.21 0.82
CA ALA A 87 -15.08 1.22 0.11
C ALA A 87 -14.42 0.19 1.03
N VAL A 88 -14.05 -0.95 0.46
CA VAL A 88 -13.02 -1.83 1.03
C VAL A 88 -11.67 -1.27 0.62
N LEU A 89 -10.76 -1.10 1.60
CA LEU A 89 -9.40 -0.63 1.33
C LEU A 89 -8.44 -1.82 1.32
N VAL A 90 -7.66 -1.93 0.27
CA VAL A 90 -6.63 -2.97 0.10
C VAL A 90 -5.29 -2.26 -0.04
N GLY A 91 -4.45 -2.34 0.99
CA GLY A 91 -3.20 -1.59 1.02
C GLY A 91 -1.98 -2.45 1.30
N ASN A 92 -0.95 -2.34 0.45
CA ASN A 92 0.34 -2.98 0.66
C ASN A 92 1.35 -1.98 1.21
N SER A 93 2.06 -2.34 2.28
CA SER A 93 3.13 -1.53 2.88
C SER A 93 2.63 -0.13 3.28
N ILE A 94 3.15 0.94 2.69
CA ILE A 94 2.64 2.31 2.90
C ILE A 94 1.14 2.40 2.57
N GLY A 95 0.65 1.68 1.56
CA GLY A 95 -0.77 1.63 1.25
C GLY A 95 -1.61 1.12 2.42
N GLY A 96 -1.08 0.19 3.21
CA GLY A 96 -1.69 -0.27 4.46
C GLY A 96 -1.69 0.80 5.56
N MET A 97 -0.60 1.58 5.67
CA MET A 97 -0.53 2.74 6.59
C MET A 97 -1.59 3.79 6.22
N ILE A 98 -1.70 4.10 4.92
CA ILE A 98 -2.70 5.04 4.38
C ILE A 98 -4.13 4.55 4.66
N ALA A 99 -4.40 3.25 4.43
CA ALA A 99 -5.70 2.65 4.70
C ALA A 99 -6.08 2.75 6.18
N MET A 100 -5.15 2.46 7.09
CA MET A 100 -5.38 2.59 8.53
C MET A 100 -5.58 4.04 8.97
N GLN A 101 -4.78 4.98 8.44
CA GLN A 101 -4.97 6.41 8.73
C GLN A 101 -6.32 6.89 8.23
N PHE A 102 -6.69 6.56 6.98
CA PHE A 102 -7.99 6.92 6.43
C PHE A 102 -9.15 6.35 7.27
N THR A 103 -9.02 5.10 7.72
CA THR A 103 -10.04 4.47 8.57
C THR A 103 -10.20 5.18 9.91
N LEU A 104 -9.11 5.65 10.51
CA LEU A 104 -9.14 6.41 11.75
C LEU A 104 -9.78 7.79 11.60
N ASP A 105 -9.56 8.42 10.45
CA ASP A 105 -10.06 9.77 10.17
C ASP A 105 -11.49 9.75 9.60
N ASN A 106 -11.88 8.67 8.89
CA ASN A 106 -13.15 8.52 8.19
C ASN A 106 -13.80 7.13 8.42
N PRO A 107 -14.07 6.71 9.65
CA PRO A 107 -14.52 5.34 9.94
C PRO A 107 -15.84 4.96 9.24
N GLY A 108 -16.72 5.93 8.99
CA GLY A 108 -17.98 5.74 8.28
C GLY A 108 -17.83 5.45 6.78
N ARG A 109 -16.64 5.69 6.20
CA ARG A 109 -16.36 5.51 4.76
C ARG A 109 -15.63 4.20 4.45
N VAL A 110 -15.34 3.36 5.44
CA VAL A 110 -14.61 2.10 5.24
C VAL A 110 -15.51 0.91 5.57
N ILE A 111 -15.65 0.00 4.61
CA ILE A 111 -16.42 -1.25 4.76
C ILE A 111 -15.53 -2.32 5.42
N GLY A 112 -14.27 -2.39 5.02
CA GLY A 112 -13.28 -3.32 5.54
C GLY A 112 -11.87 -2.94 5.11
N ASN A 113 -10.86 -3.41 5.85
CA ASN A 113 -9.44 -3.24 5.54
C ASN A 113 -8.77 -4.58 5.25
N LEU A 114 -8.12 -4.72 4.11
CA LEU A 114 -7.12 -5.74 3.89
C LEU A 114 -5.74 -5.08 3.90
N ILE A 115 -4.98 -5.35 4.95
CA ILE A 115 -3.65 -4.78 5.19
C ILE A 115 -2.61 -5.84 4.83
N LEU A 116 -1.84 -5.58 3.79
CA LEU A 116 -0.86 -6.51 3.25
C LEU A 116 0.56 -6.01 3.56
N SER A 117 1.34 -6.82 4.26
CA SER A 117 2.76 -6.55 4.48
C SER A 117 3.02 -5.11 4.93
N SER A 118 2.47 -4.71 6.08
CA SER A 118 2.50 -3.34 6.58
C SER A 118 2.88 -3.29 8.08
N GLY A 119 2.80 -2.13 8.68
CA GLY A 119 3.13 -1.90 10.09
C GLY A 119 2.52 -0.62 10.62
N THR A 120 2.84 -0.29 11.86
CA THR A 120 2.36 0.93 12.55
C THR A 120 3.17 2.18 12.22
N GLY A 121 4.08 2.08 11.26
CA GLY A 121 5.14 3.05 11.03
C GLY A 121 6.40 2.71 11.84
N LEU A 122 7.53 3.24 11.45
CA LEU A 122 8.80 3.02 12.18
C LEU A 122 8.89 3.89 13.43
N GLY A 123 8.32 5.10 13.40
CA GLY A 123 8.26 6.03 14.55
C GLY A 123 9.59 6.66 14.96
N GLU A 124 10.70 6.19 14.41
CA GLU A 124 12.07 6.58 14.78
C GLU A 124 12.86 7.14 13.59
N GLY A 125 12.20 7.25 12.42
CA GLY A 125 12.87 7.64 11.18
C GLY A 125 13.64 6.49 10.53
N MET A 126 14.26 6.78 9.40
CA MET A 126 15.13 5.82 8.69
C MET A 126 16.45 5.68 9.43
N PRO A 127 17.00 4.46 9.61
CA PRO A 127 18.34 4.26 10.13
C PRO A 127 19.38 5.08 9.34
N LYS A 128 20.33 5.69 10.03
CA LYS A 128 21.32 6.58 9.42
C LYS A 128 22.09 5.91 8.28
N GLU A 129 22.44 4.65 8.45
CA GLU A 129 23.17 3.85 7.47
C GLU A 129 22.34 3.65 6.19
N ALA A 130 21.05 3.39 6.33
CA ALA A 130 20.12 3.27 5.20
C ALA A 130 19.95 4.62 4.50
N ALA A 131 19.77 5.72 5.24
CA ALA A 131 19.67 7.06 4.68
C ALA A 131 20.94 7.44 3.89
N GLN A 132 22.13 7.11 4.42
CA GLN A 132 23.41 7.34 3.73
C GLN A 132 23.54 6.48 2.46
N ALA A 133 23.09 5.22 2.49
CA ALA A 133 23.10 4.35 1.32
C ALA A 133 22.19 4.93 0.21
N PHE A 134 20.98 5.34 0.53
CA PHE A 134 20.08 6.01 -0.42
C PHE A 134 20.62 7.33 -0.95
N ALA A 135 21.27 8.14 -0.09
CA ALA A 135 21.87 9.40 -0.52
C ALA A 135 23.04 9.19 -1.49
N ARG A 136 23.78 8.10 -1.34
CA ARG A 136 24.93 7.76 -2.17
C ARG A 136 24.55 7.11 -3.49
N ASP A 137 23.64 6.15 -3.45
CA ASP A 137 23.16 5.39 -4.60
C ASP A 137 21.70 4.98 -4.38
N PHE A 138 20.80 5.86 -4.83
CA PHE A 138 19.37 5.65 -4.67
C PHE A 138 18.86 4.40 -5.43
N GLU A 139 19.26 4.27 -6.71
CA GLU A 139 18.76 3.17 -7.56
C GLU A 139 19.30 1.82 -7.12
N GLY A 140 20.61 1.73 -6.85
CA GLY A 140 21.21 0.48 -6.39
C GLY A 140 20.73 0.06 -5.02
N THR A 141 20.59 1.00 -4.08
CA THR A 141 20.05 0.72 -2.73
C THR A 141 18.60 0.24 -2.81
N PHE A 142 17.79 0.89 -3.64
CA PHE A 142 16.40 0.48 -3.83
C PHE A 142 16.29 -0.87 -4.55
N GLY A 143 17.13 -1.12 -5.55
CA GLY A 143 17.23 -2.41 -6.23
C GLY A 143 17.55 -3.56 -5.28
N ALA A 144 18.51 -3.35 -4.37
CA ALA A 144 18.85 -4.33 -3.34
C ALA A 144 17.70 -4.57 -2.34
N LEU A 145 16.98 -3.50 -1.96
CA LEU A 145 15.80 -3.59 -1.10
C LEU A 145 14.69 -4.40 -1.76
N LEU A 146 14.38 -4.14 -3.03
CA LEU A 146 13.42 -4.93 -3.80
C LEU A 146 13.81 -6.40 -3.90
N GLU A 147 15.09 -6.67 -4.13
CA GLU A 147 15.60 -8.04 -4.19
C GLU A 147 15.45 -8.76 -2.84
N GLY A 148 15.70 -8.06 -1.73
CA GLY A 148 15.47 -8.58 -0.38
C GLY A 148 13.99 -8.77 -0.03
N ALA A 149 13.10 -8.06 -0.71
CA ALA A 149 11.67 -8.08 -0.44
C ALA A 149 10.91 -9.21 -1.15
N VAL A 150 11.50 -9.88 -2.16
CA VAL A 150 10.92 -11.03 -2.86
C VAL A 150 11.40 -12.33 -2.23
N SER A 151 10.52 -13.32 -2.06
CA SER A 151 10.88 -14.60 -1.43
C SER A 151 11.94 -15.37 -2.23
N ALA A 152 12.69 -16.23 -1.52
CA ALA A 152 13.70 -17.08 -2.14
C ALA A 152 13.09 -18.01 -3.20
N LYS A 153 11.89 -18.51 -2.95
CA LYS A 153 11.16 -19.36 -3.89
C LYS A 153 10.78 -18.61 -5.15
N SER A 154 10.18 -17.42 -5.02
CA SER A 154 9.79 -16.59 -6.17
C SER A 154 11.00 -16.22 -7.03
N LYS A 155 12.12 -15.85 -6.42
CA LYS A 155 13.37 -15.56 -7.14
C LYS A 155 13.89 -16.75 -7.97
N ARG A 156 13.70 -17.97 -7.45
CA ARG A 156 14.14 -19.19 -8.14
C ARG A 156 13.17 -19.66 -9.22
N GLU A 157 11.87 -19.64 -8.94
CA GLU A 157 10.83 -20.23 -9.79
C GLU A 157 10.19 -19.22 -10.75
N ARG A 158 10.21 -17.94 -10.39
CA ARG A 158 9.60 -16.84 -11.13
C ARG A 158 10.49 -15.58 -11.13
N PRO A 159 11.73 -15.67 -11.62
CA PRO A 159 12.69 -14.55 -11.59
C PRO A 159 12.16 -13.29 -12.32
N GLU A 160 11.23 -13.48 -13.27
CA GLU A 160 10.58 -12.37 -13.98
C GLU A 160 9.83 -11.39 -13.06
N ILE A 161 9.35 -11.84 -11.89
CA ILE A 161 8.69 -10.93 -10.92
C ILE A 161 9.65 -9.81 -10.51
N LEU A 162 10.88 -10.17 -10.16
CA LEU A 162 11.88 -9.19 -9.73
C LEU A 162 12.28 -8.26 -10.88
N GLU A 163 12.45 -8.79 -12.07
CA GLU A 163 12.81 -7.98 -13.26
C GLU A 163 11.67 -7.02 -13.66
N VAL A 164 10.42 -7.48 -13.64
CA VAL A 164 9.25 -6.64 -13.87
C VAL A 164 9.17 -5.53 -12.80
N MET A 165 9.40 -5.85 -11.53
CA MET A 165 9.39 -4.86 -10.46
C MET A 165 10.50 -3.82 -10.61
N LYS A 166 11.72 -4.24 -10.93
CA LYS A 166 12.84 -3.34 -11.20
C LYS A 166 12.56 -2.42 -12.40
N ALA A 167 12.03 -2.98 -13.49
CA ALA A 167 11.65 -2.21 -14.67
C ALA A 167 10.51 -1.24 -14.35
N HIS A 168 9.51 -1.69 -13.60
CA HIS A 168 8.37 -0.87 -13.16
C HIS A 168 8.83 0.32 -12.31
N PHE A 169 9.72 0.08 -11.35
CA PHE A 169 10.31 1.15 -10.55
C PHE A 169 11.02 2.19 -11.41
N ARG A 170 11.87 1.76 -12.34
CA ARG A 170 12.68 2.67 -13.18
C ARG A 170 11.85 3.50 -14.16
N VAL A 171 10.85 2.90 -14.78
CA VAL A 171 10.13 3.51 -15.92
C VAL A 171 8.77 4.07 -15.52
N GLN A 172 8.06 3.38 -14.64
CA GLN A 172 6.64 3.64 -14.34
C GLN A 172 6.42 4.44 -13.07
N SER A 173 7.25 4.24 -12.03
CA SER A 173 7.05 4.96 -10.77
C SER A 173 7.37 6.44 -10.91
N ASN A 174 8.31 6.81 -11.81
CA ASN A 174 8.78 8.19 -11.99
C ASN A 174 8.86 8.90 -10.61
N PHE A 175 9.65 8.31 -9.71
CA PHE A 175 9.76 8.71 -8.31
C PHE A 175 10.95 9.68 -8.15
N PRO A 176 10.74 10.99 -8.19
CA PRO A 176 11.84 11.95 -8.18
C PRO A 176 12.46 12.09 -6.80
N LYS A 177 13.75 12.43 -6.78
CA LYS A 177 14.53 12.59 -5.54
C LYS A 177 13.88 13.54 -4.54
N HIS A 178 13.27 14.64 -4.98
CA HIS A 178 12.64 15.59 -4.06
C HIS A 178 11.43 14.97 -3.31
N VAL A 179 10.71 14.03 -3.94
CA VAL A 179 9.63 13.29 -3.28
C VAL A 179 10.20 12.39 -2.19
N PHE A 180 11.31 11.70 -2.48
CA PHE A 180 12.03 10.91 -1.48
C PHE A 180 12.46 11.79 -0.30
N ASP A 181 13.20 12.85 -0.58
CA ASP A 181 13.75 13.74 0.45
C ASP A 181 12.63 14.35 1.31
N SER A 182 11.52 14.78 0.70
CA SER A 182 10.39 15.37 1.40
C SER A 182 9.63 14.33 2.25
N SER A 183 9.43 13.13 1.70
CA SER A 183 8.79 12.02 2.46
C SER A 183 9.62 11.60 3.66
N MET A 184 10.95 11.69 3.55
CA MET A 184 11.90 11.39 4.63
C MET A 184 11.94 12.46 5.70
N ALA A 185 11.83 13.73 5.30
CA ALA A 185 11.89 14.88 6.21
C ALA A 185 10.59 15.10 6.98
N ASP A 186 9.47 14.57 6.48
CA ASP A 186 8.15 14.74 7.11
C ASP A 186 8.06 13.90 8.40
N PRO A 187 7.83 14.50 9.58
CA PRO A 187 7.73 13.79 10.84
C PRO A 187 6.52 12.82 10.89
N ASN A 188 5.54 13.00 10.02
CA ASN A 188 4.39 12.11 9.85
C ASN A 188 4.42 11.40 8.49
N GLY A 189 5.55 11.43 7.79
CA GLY A 189 5.80 10.68 6.56
C GLY A 189 6.00 9.19 6.82
N VAL A 190 6.45 8.46 5.80
CA VAL A 190 6.57 6.99 5.82
C VAL A 190 7.32 6.46 7.04
N PHE A 191 8.38 7.15 7.47
CA PHE A 191 9.24 6.69 8.56
C PHE A 191 8.90 7.33 9.93
N GLY A 192 8.29 8.51 9.96
CA GLY A 192 7.94 9.22 11.19
C GLY A 192 6.53 8.89 11.72
N TRP A 193 5.62 8.48 10.83
CA TRP A 193 4.25 8.15 11.20
C TRP A 193 4.17 7.00 12.22
N ASN A 194 3.27 7.13 13.19
CA ASN A 194 3.07 6.11 14.21
C ASN A 194 1.64 6.16 14.76
N ILE A 195 0.95 5.01 14.71
CA ILE A 195 -0.42 4.86 15.24
C ILE A 195 -0.55 3.76 16.29
N LYS A 196 0.55 3.30 16.88
CA LYS A 196 0.53 2.18 17.87
C LYS A 196 -0.55 2.36 18.93
N THR A 197 -0.68 3.58 19.48
CA THR A 197 -1.66 3.89 20.52
C THR A 197 -3.10 4.06 20.01
N ARG A 198 -3.31 4.14 18.70
CA ARG A 198 -4.62 4.36 18.06
C ARG A 198 -5.20 3.10 17.41
N LEU A 199 -4.44 1.98 17.32
CA LEU A 199 -4.90 0.74 16.69
C LEU A 199 -6.21 0.22 17.27
N SER A 200 -6.36 0.32 18.60
CA SER A 200 -7.58 -0.11 19.29
C SER A 200 -8.83 0.73 18.93
N SER A 201 -8.66 1.86 18.25
CA SER A 201 -9.77 2.69 17.78
C SER A 201 -10.29 2.24 16.39
N ILE A 202 -9.55 1.41 15.66
CA ILE A 202 -9.99 0.82 14.40
C ILE A 202 -11.03 -0.26 14.71
N ARG A 203 -12.30 -0.01 14.38
CA ARG A 203 -13.42 -0.94 14.58
C ARG A 203 -13.88 -1.62 13.30
N THR A 204 -13.34 -1.18 12.18
CA THR A 204 -13.63 -1.72 10.85
C THR A 204 -13.08 -3.14 10.73
N PRO A 205 -13.85 -4.11 10.18
CA PRO A 205 -13.36 -5.46 9.92
C PRO A 205 -12.01 -5.41 9.19
N THR A 206 -11.01 -6.10 9.74
CA THR A 206 -9.64 -6.02 9.23
C THR A 206 -9.04 -7.42 9.05
N LEU A 207 -8.50 -7.68 7.86
CA LEU A 207 -7.65 -8.82 7.55
C LEU A 207 -6.22 -8.33 7.35
N VAL A 208 -5.28 -8.86 8.11
CA VAL A 208 -3.84 -8.62 7.96
C VAL A 208 -3.22 -9.83 7.28
N ILE A 209 -2.48 -9.61 6.19
CA ILE A 209 -1.74 -10.65 5.48
C ILE A 209 -0.24 -10.33 5.53
N ALA A 210 0.56 -11.29 5.93
CA ALA A 210 2.02 -11.18 6.00
C ALA A 210 2.69 -12.29 5.19
N GLY A 211 3.74 -11.96 4.44
CA GLY A 211 4.64 -12.96 3.88
C GLY A 211 5.60 -13.49 4.95
N GLU A 212 5.82 -14.80 4.96
CA GLU A 212 6.75 -15.44 5.93
C GLU A 212 8.19 -14.95 5.75
N GLU A 213 8.60 -14.67 4.51
CA GLU A 213 9.94 -14.22 4.14
C GLU A 213 10.03 -12.69 3.94
N ASP A 214 9.04 -11.92 4.42
CA ASP A 214 9.03 -10.47 4.30
C ASP A 214 10.05 -9.83 5.26
N ASN A 215 11.16 -9.35 4.72
CA ASN A 215 12.20 -8.65 5.47
C ASN A 215 11.96 -7.15 5.59
N ALA A 216 11.04 -6.57 4.80
CA ALA A 216 10.71 -5.15 4.86
C ALA A 216 9.70 -4.83 5.97
N THR A 217 8.67 -5.68 6.09
CA THR A 217 7.68 -5.62 7.18
C THR A 217 7.48 -7.01 7.78
N PRO A 218 8.35 -7.43 8.69
CA PRO A 218 8.38 -8.79 9.22
C PRO A 218 7.04 -9.23 9.82
N VAL A 219 6.80 -10.55 9.86
CA VAL A 219 5.59 -11.16 10.44
C VAL A 219 5.25 -10.58 11.81
N ALA A 220 6.26 -10.27 12.64
CA ALA A 220 6.06 -9.68 13.96
C ALA A 220 5.35 -8.31 13.91
N ALA A 221 5.66 -7.46 12.91
CA ALA A 221 5.00 -6.16 12.73
C ALA A 221 3.53 -6.34 12.34
N ASN A 222 3.25 -7.27 11.43
CA ASN A 222 1.89 -7.59 10.98
C ASN A 222 1.07 -8.27 12.09
N LYS A 223 1.71 -9.15 12.87
CA LYS A 223 1.10 -9.73 14.07
C LYS A 223 0.73 -8.67 15.09
N PHE A 224 1.60 -7.69 15.31
CA PHE A 224 1.30 -6.57 16.20
C PHE A 224 0.05 -5.80 15.77
N LEU A 225 -0.15 -5.57 14.45
CA LEU A 225 -1.38 -4.96 13.94
C LEU A 225 -2.60 -5.82 14.29
N ALA A 226 -2.56 -7.12 13.98
CA ALA A 226 -3.69 -8.01 14.21
C ALA A 226 -4.03 -8.17 15.69
N ASP A 227 -3.03 -8.20 16.58
CA ASP A 227 -3.22 -8.32 18.02
C ASP A 227 -3.83 -7.06 18.66
N ASN A 228 -3.63 -5.87 18.04
CA ASN A 228 -4.05 -4.58 18.62
C ASN A 228 -5.24 -3.92 17.90
N ILE A 229 -5.66 -4.43 16.75
CA ILE A 229 -6.89 -4.02 16.07
C ILE A 229 -8.00 -4.98 16.49
N PRO A 230 -9.07 -4.51 17.16
CA PRO A 230 -10.14 -5.38 17.66
C PRO A 230 -10.81 -6.18 16.54
N GLY A 231 -10.82 -7.51 16.68
CA GLY A 231 -11.44 -8.40 15.71
C GLY A 231 -10.66 -8.64 14.42
N ALA A 232 -9.44 -8.08 14.31
CA ALA A 232 -8.59 -8.35 13.15
C ALA A 232 -8.14 -9.80 13.09
N LYS A 233 -8.00 -10.32 11.87
CA LYS A 233 -7.45 -11.66 11.59
C LYS A 233 -6.07 -11.52 10.97
N LEU A 234 -5.16 -12.45 11.30
CA LEU A 234 -3.84 -12.56 10.68
C LEU A 234 -3.78 -13.82 9.80
N SER A 235 -3.28 -13.65 8.59
CA SER A 235 -2.86 -14.73 7.69
C SER A 235 -1.37 -14.61 7.41
N VAL A 236 -0.58 -15.63 7.73
CA VAL A 236 0.85 -15.70 7.38
C VAL A 236 1.00 -16.67 6.23
N VAL A 237 1.57 -16.20 5.11
CA VAL A 237 1.68 -16.96 3.88
C VAL A 237 3.12 -17.44 3.68
N LYS A 238 3.29 -18.76 3.59
CA LYS A 238 4.59 -19.41 3.39
C LYS A 238 5.18 -19.12 2.01
N ASP A 239 6.50 -19.11 1.92
CA ASP A 239 7.24 -18.90 0.68
C ASP A 239 6.84 -17.60 -0.05
N VAL A 240 6.56 -16.53 0.68
CA VAL A 240 6.16 -15.21 0.16
C VAL A 240 6.93 -14.14 0.91
N GLY A 241 7.39 -13.15 0.16
CA GLY A 241 8.00 -11.93 0.69
C GLY A 241 6.97 -10.79 0.84
N HIS A 242 7.38 -9.59 0.45
CA HIS A 242 6.62 -8.35 0.61
C HIS A 242 5.46 -8.16 -0.37
N PHE A 243 5.46 -8.92 -1.48
CA PHE A 243 4.57 -8.71 -2.61
C PHE A 243 3.67 -9.91 -2.90
N HIS A 244 2.91 -10.35 -1.90
CA HIS A 244 2.01 -11.51 -2.02
C HIS A 244 1.09 -11.44 -3.25
N GLN A 245 0.55 -10.25 -3.56
CA GLN A 245 -0.31 -10.02 -4.71
C GLN A 245 0.36 -10.29 -6.07
N LEU A 246 1.69 -10.33 -6.12
CA LEU A 246 2.49 -10.68 -7.29
C LEU A 246 3.08 -12.09 -7.21
N GLU A 247 3.55 -12.48 -6.02
CA GLU A 247 4.24 -13.75 -5.81
C GLU A 247 3.27 -14.94 -5.86
N LYS A 248 2.07 -14.78 -5.29
CA LYS A 248 0.99 -15.79 -5.29
C LYS A 248 -0.37 -15.13 -5.61
N PRO A 249 -0.56 -14.59 -6.82
CA PRO A 249 -1.74 -13.79 -7.14
C PRO A 249 -3.07 -14.53 -6.98
N LEU A 250 -3.12 -15.81 -7.31
CA LEU A 250 -4.36 -16.60 -7.18
C LEU A 250 -4.75 -16.83 -5.72
N GLU A 251 -3.77 -17.10 -4.85
CA GLU A 251 -3.98 -17.27 -3.42
C GLU A 251 -4.42 -15.95 -2.76
N PHE A 252 -3.74 -14.85 -3.11
CA PHE A 252 -4.14 -13.51 -2.66
C PHE A 252 -5.56 -13.15 -3.11
N ASN A 253 -5.89 -13.39 -4.37
CA ASN A 253 -7.22 -13.09 -4.91
C ASN A 253 -8.32 -13.92 -4.22
N ALA A 254 -8.04 -15.19 -3.89
CA ALA A 254 -8.96 -16.03 -3.13
C ALA A 254 -9.21 -15.46 -1.72
N ALA A 255 -8.16 -15.08 -1.00
CA ALA A 255 -8.26 -14.48 0.33
C ALA A 255 -9.01 -13.13 0.30
N LEU A 256 -8.72 -12.26 -0.68
CA LEU A 256 -9.43 -11.00 -0.86
C LEU A 256 -10.92 -11.23 -1.17
N LYS A 257 -11.24 -12.19 -2.05
CA LYS A 257 -12.63 -12.52 -2.39
C LYS A 257 -13.41 -13.02 -1.17
N GLU A 258 -12.81 -13.93 -0.40
CA GLU A 258 -13.40 -14.44 0.84
C GLU A 258 -13.66 -13.30 1.83
N PHE A 259 -12.66 -12.43 2.03
CA PHE A 259 -12.77 -11.28 2.91
C PHE A 259 -13.90 -10.34 2.49
N VAL A 260 -13.95 -9.93 1.21
CA VAL A 260 -15.00 -9.04 0.69
C VAL A 260 -16.40 -9.67 0.84
N SER A 261 -16.52 -10.97 0.57
CA SER A 261 -17.80 -11.68 0.70
C SER A 261 -18.30 -11.78 2.14
N ALA A 262 -17.41 -11.75 3.12
CA ALA A 262 -17.75 -11.82 4.55
C ALA A 262 -18.17 -10.46 5.15
N LEU A 263 -18.09 -9.36 4.37
CA LEU A 263 -18.46 -8.00 4.80
C LEU A 263 -19.95 -7.65 4.54
N HIS A 264 -20.70 -8.58 3.95
CA HIS A 264 -22.11 -8.40 3.56
C HIS A 264 -23.09 -9.17 4.45
#